data_933aacd4f269f01c2bca707b35659ef0
#
_entry.id   933aacd4f269f01c2bca707b35659ef0
#
_cell.length_a   1.000
_cell.length_b   1.000
_cell.length_c   1.000
_cell.angle_alpha   90.00
_cell.angle_beta   90.00
_cell.angle_gamma   90.00
#
_symmetry.space_group_name_H-M   'P 1'
#
loop_
_entity.id
_entity.type
_entity.pdbx_description
1 polymer ?
#
loop_
_entity_poly.entity_id
_entity_poly.type
_entity_poly.pdbx_seq_one_letter_code
_entity_poly.pdbx_strand_id
1 'polypeptide(L)'
;VVSIIGDGAMTAGMAFEAMNDAVAHNADLIVVLNDNDMSISCSTGGFAKHLAAIWESGQSVNISETGEAFIQPHPEWLYNSRLHSAATDAADNLFKAIGFDYFGPFDGHDVQQLTQVFQALKKRSGPRLIHIYTKKGKGFVPAEADQIKYHAISKINSTAAVNTAPKYSDVFGQWLCDEAAQDDRLLAITPAMC
;
A
#
# COMPACT_ATOMS: atom_id res chain seq x y z
N VAL A 1 -11.31 -4.90 -17.16
CA VAL A 1 -11.29 -3.67 -16.32
C VAL A 1 -10.04 -3.68 -15.46
N VAL A 2 -9.45 -2.49 -15.17
CA VAL A 2 -8.31 -2.35 -14.25
C VAL A 2 -8.72 -1.40 -13.13
N SER A 3 -8.50 -1.81 -11.88
CA SER A 3 -8.70 -1.01 -10.67
C SER A 3 -7.35 -0.83 -9.97
N ILE A 4 -7.04 0.38 -9.53
CA ILE A 4 -5.82 0.68 -8.77
C ILE A 4 -6.23 1.09 -7.37
N ILE A 5 -5.63 0.48 -6.35
CA ILE A 5 -5.94 0.73 -4.95
C ILE A 5 -4.64 0.77 -4.12
N GLY A 6 -4.53 1.71 -3.19
CA GLY A 6 -3.42 1.75 -2.23
C GLY A 6 -3.61 0.77 -1.08
N ASP A 7 -2.51 0.39 -0.44
CA ASP A 7 -2.48 -0.52 0.71
C ASP A 7 -3.37 -0.05 1.87
N GLY A 8 -3.33 1.25 2.20
CA GLY A 8 -4.21 1.82 3.22
C GLY A 8 -5.69 1.75 2.84
N ALA A 9 -6.05 2.03 1.58
CA ALA A 9 -7.43 1.95 1.11
C ALA A 9 -7.93 0.50 1.02
N MET A 10 -7.03 -0.45 0.77
CA MET A 10 -7.36 -1.89 0.73
C MET A 10 -7.82 -2.43 2.09
N THR A 11 -7.52 -1.75 3.20
CA THR A 11 -8.02 -2.13 4.54
C THR A 11 -9.51 -1.83 4.76
N ALA A 12 -10.15 -1.08 3.86
CA ALA A 12 -11.57 -0.75 3.97
C ALA A 12 -12.45 -1.97 3.66
N GLY A 13 -13.56 -2.14 4.41
CA GLY A 13 -14.48 -3.27 4.25
C GLY A 13 -15.01 -3.40 2.83
N MET A 14 -15.33 -2.29 2.16
CA MET A 14 -15.79 -2.28 0.76
C MET A 14 -14.79 -2.91 -0.22
N ALA A 15 -13.49 -2.82 0.03
CA ALA A 15 -12.49 -3.48 -0.82
C ALA A 15 -12.61 -5.01 -0.72
N PHE A 16 -12.82 -5.53 0.48
CA PHE A 16 -13.04 -6.97 0.70
C PHE A 16 -14.36 -7.45 0.11
N GLU A 17 -15.43 -6.68 0.25
CA GLU A 17 -16.72 -6.98 -0.39
C GLU A 17 -16.58 -7.05 -1.90
N ALA A 18 -15.92 -6.08 -2.52
CA ALA A 18 -15.68 -6.04 -3.96
C ALA A 18 -14.81 -7.22 -4.43
N MET A 19 -13.79 -7.60 -3.68
CA MET A 19 -12.96 -8.79 -3.99
C MET A 19 -13.79 -10.07 -3.93
N ASN A 20 -14.61 -10.24 -2.89
CA ASN A 20 -15.49 -11.38 -2.74
C ASN A 20 -16.47 -11.50 -3.92
N ASP A 21 -17.07 -10.39 -4.34
CA ASP A 21 -18.00 -10.36 -5.48
C ASP A 21 -17.30 -10.65 -6.81
N ALA A 22 -16.11 -10.07 -7.02
CA ALA A 22 -15.32 -10.30 -8.23
C ALA A 22 -14.97 -11.79 -8.43
N VAL A 23 -14.65 -12.49 -7.35
CA VAL A 23 -14.36 -13.94 -7.39
C VAL A 23 -15.63 -14.73 -7.64
N ALA A 24 -16.73 -14.41 -6.95
CA ALA A 24 -18.02 -15.09 -7.09
C ALA A 24 -18.53 -15.07 -8.54
N HIS A 25 -18.29 -13.96 -9.25
CA HIS A 25 -18.69 -13.79 -10.65
C HIS A 25 -17.59 -14.11 -11.67
N ASN A 26 -16.44 -14.59 -11.23
CA ASN A 26 -15.25 -14.79 -12.08
C ASN A 26 -14.98 -13.57 -12.98
N ALA A 27 -15.04 -12.39 -12.38
CA ALA A 27 -14.98 -11.13 -13.10
C ALA A 27 -13.61 -10.95 -13.79
N ASP A 28 -13.63 -10.52 -15.05
CA ASP A 28 -12.40 -10.17 -15.78
C ASP A 28 -11.85 -8.81 -15.31
N LEU A 29 -11.28 -8.84 -14.11
CA LEU A 29 -10.79 -7.70 -13.36
C LEU A 29 -9.30 -7.86 -13.03
N ILE A 30 -8.51 -6.82 -13.28
CA ILE A 30 -7.15 -6.68 -12.76
C ILE A 30 -7.17 -5.65 -11.64
N VAL A 31 -6.80 -6.06 -10.44
CA VAL A 31 -6.58 -5.16 -9.30
C VAL A 31 -5.09 -4.90 -9.18
N VAL A 32 -4.68 -3.65 -9.19
CA VAL A 32 -3.30 -3.23 -8.92
C VAL A 32 -3.25 -2.72 -7.48
N LEU A 33 -2.65 -3.49 -6.59
CA LEU A 33 -2.37 -3.09 -5.22
C LEU A 33 -1.06 -2.31 -5.20
N ASN A 34 -1.17 -1.00 -4.99
CA ASN A 34 -0.03 -0.10 -4.85
C ASN A 34 0.36 -0.02 -3.37
N ASP A 35 1.32 -0.86 -2.98
CA ASP A 35 1.86 -0.92 -1.62
C ASP A 35 3.05 0.04 -1.50
N ASN A 36 2.94 1.02 -0.62
CA ASN A 36 4.04 1.93 -0.28
C ASN A 36 4.25 2.07 1.23
N ASP A 37 3.62 1.18 2.02
CA ASP A 37 3.64 1.15 3.48
C ASP A 37 3.16 2.46 4.13
N MET A 38 2.38 3.23 3.39
CA MET A 38 1.92 4.55 3.80
C MET A 38 0.50 4.80 3.35
N SER A 39 -0.35 5.12 4.31
CA SER A 39 -1.60 5.83 4.06
C SER A 39 -1.35 7.35 4.18
N ILE A 40 -2.01 8.03 5.10
CA ILE A 40 -1.64 9.37 5.57
C ILE A 40 -0.49 9.27 6.58
N SER A 41 -0.51 8.23 7.41
CA SER A 41 0.56 7.79 8.31
C SER A 41 1.03 6.38 7.92
N CYS A 42 2.01 5.82 8.64
CA CYS A 42 2.45 4.44 8.42
C CYS A 42 1.29 3.46 8.55
N SER A 43 1.25 2.46 7.68
CA SER A 43 0.22 1.43 7.67
C SER A 43 0.31 0.56 8.92
N THR A 44 -0.85 0.25 9.53
CA THR A 44 -0.95 -0.52 10.77
C THR A 44 -1.99 -1.65 10.63
N GLY A 45 -1.98 -2.57 11.61
CA GLY A 45 -2.96 -3.65 11.68
C GLY A 45 -2.54 -4.95 11.02
N GLY A 46 -3.45 -5.94 11.03
CA GLY A 46 -3.16 -7.29 10.54
C GLY A 46 -2.89 -7.36 9.05
N PHE A 47 -3.57 -6.53 8.25
CA PHE A 47 -3.36 -6.48 6.81
C PHE A 47 -1.98 -5.92 6.44
N ALA A 48 -1.53 -4.84 7.10
CA ALA A 48 -0.18 -4.31 6.90
C ALA A 48 0.90 -5.33 7.27
N LYS A 49 0.71 -6.09 8.37
CA LYS A 49 1.59 -7.19 8.75
C LYS A 49 1.62 -8.29 7.70
N HIS A 50 0.49 -8.61 7.10
CA HIS A 50 0.39 -9.62 6.04
C HIS A 50 1.16 -9.18 4.78
N LEU A 51 1.01 -7.93 4.34
CA LEU A 51 1.78 -7.39 3.21
C LEU A 51 3.29 -7.38 3.51
N ALA A 52 3.68 -6.97 4.73
CA ALA A 52 5.08 -7.04 5.17
C ALA A 52 5.63 -8.47 5.12
N ALA A 53 4.87 -9.48 5.58
CA ALA A 53 5.27 -10.88 5.54
C ALA A 53 5.46 -11.41 4.11
N ILE A 54 4.61 -11.00 3.15
CA ILE A 54 4.79 -11.32 1.72
C ILE A 54 6.12 -10.75 1.22
N TRP A 55 6.46 -9.53 1.60
CA TRP A 55 7.74 -8.90 1.29
C TRP A 55 8.92 -9.67 1.85
N GLU A 56 8.85 -10.02 3.12
CA GLU A 56 9.90 -10.70 3.87
C GLU A 56 10.15 -12.13 3.38
N SER A 57 9.21 -12.72 2.65
CA SER A 57 9.40 -14.02 2.00
C SER A 57 10.57 -14.02 1.00
N GLY A 58 10.96 -12.85 0.50
CA GLY A 58 12.02 -12.71 -0.49
C GLY A 58 11.67 -13.24 -1.87
N GLN A 59 10.40 -13.51 -2.14
CA GLN A 59 9.93 -14.16 -3.36
C GLN A 59 8.82 -13.37 -4.03
N SER A 60 8.84 -13.35 -5.35
CA SER A 60 7.75 -12.82 -6.19
C SER A 60 7.13 -13.91 -7.02
N VAL A 61 5.81 -13.89 -7.19
CA VAL A 61 5.12 -14.67 -8.20
C VAL A 61 5.12 -13.86 -9.50
N ASN A 62 5.89 -14.32 -10.48
CA ASN A 62 6.00 -13.67 -11.78
C ASN A 62 5.15 -14.39 -12.84
N ILE A 63 5.04 -13.81 -14.04
CA ILE A 63 4.32 -14.38 -15.17
C ILE A 63 5.21 -14.36 -16.41
N SER A 64 5.28 -15.50 -17.13
CA SER A 64 5.99 -15.63 -18.39
C SER A 64 5.23 -14.99 -19.55
N GLU A 65 5.89 -14.80 -20.67
CA GLU A 65 5.24 -14.34 -21.91
C GLU A 65 4.14 -15.29 -22.40
N THR A 66 4.24 -16.57 -22.05
CA THR A 66 3.22 -17.58 -22.35
C THR A 66 2.04 -17.54 -21.40
N GLY A 67 2.13 -16.79 -20.30
CA GLY A 67 1.08 -16.64 -19.30
C GLY A 67 1.17 -17.63 -18.14
N GLU A 68 2.28 -18.36 -17.98
CA GLU A 68 2.51 -19.29 -16.87
C GLU A 68 3.10 -18.55 -15.67
N ALA A 69 2.58 -18.82 -14.47
CA ALA A 69 3.11 -18.27 -13.23
C ALA A 69 4.36 -19.02 -12.77
N PHE A 70 5.37 -18.30 -12.30
CA PHE A 70 6.58 -18.88 -11.71
C PHE A 70 7.08 -18.02 -10.55
N ILE A 71 7.82 -18.65 -9.62
CA ILE A 71 8.39 -17.97 -8.45
C ILE A 71 9.83 -17.57 -8.76
N GLN A 72 10.20 -16.35 -8.39
CA GLN A 72 11.57 -15.84 -8.46
C GLN A 72 11.95 -15.07 -7.21
N PRO A 73 13.26 -15.01 -6.84
CA PRO A 73 13.73 -14.17 -5.75
C PRO A 73 13.47 -12.69 -6.02
N HIS A 74 13.23 -11.92 -4.97
CA HIS A 74 13.23 -10.45 -5.04
C HIS A 74 14.64 -9.93 -5.36
N PRO A 75 14.76 -8.78 -6.04
CA PRO A 75 16.02 -8.03 -6.09
C PRO A 75 16.47 -7.64 -4.66
N GLU A 76 17.78 -7.73 -4.38
CA GLU A 76 18.34 -7.47 -3.03
C GLU A 76 17.98 -6.10 -2.45
N TRP A 77 17.83 -5.06 -3.29
CA TRP A 77 17.47 -3.71 -2.84
C TRP A 77 16.06 -3.60 -2.27
N LEU A 78 15.17 -4.51 -2.63
CA LEU A 78 13.84 -4.63 -2.05
C LEU A 78 13.87 -5.17 -0.61
N TYR A 79 14.85 -5.99 -0.28
CA TYR A 79 15.04 -6.62 1.03
C TYR A 79 15.41 -5.65 2.16
N ASN A 80 16.10 -4.57 1.82
CA ASN A 80 16.71 -3.66 2.80
C ASN A 80 15.76 -2.58 3.33
N SER A 81 14.49 -2.58 2.96
CA SER A 81 13.58 -1.48 3.26
C SER A 81 12.67 -1.69 4.48
N ARG A 82 12.58 -2.91 5.05
CA ARG A 82 11.66 -3.23 6.16
C ARG A 82 12.28 -4.11 7.24
N LEU A 83 11.79 -4.02 8.47
CA LEU A 83 12.19 -4.79 9.65
C LEU A 83 11.66 -6.24 9.58
N HIS A 84 12.48 -7.21 9.94
CA HIS A 84 12.24 -8.65 9.82
C HIS A 84 11.12 -9.16 10.74
N SER A 85 10.22 -9.94 10.19
CA SER A 85 9.17 -10.73 10.86
C SER A 85 9.06 -12.10 10.21
N ALA A 86 8.40 -13.07 10.84
CA ALA A 86 8.33 -14.46 10.36
C ALA A 86 7.75 -14.58 8.94
N ALA A 87 8.49 -15.21 8.05
CA ALA A 87 8.18 -15.30 6.63
C ALA A 87 6.87 -16.06 6.34
N THR A 88 5.98 -15.42 5.58
CA THR A 88 4.86 -16.06 4.90
C THR A 88 5.27 -16.33 3.46
N ASP A 89 5.04 -17.52 2.94
CA ASP A 89 5.34 -17.80 1.53
C ASP A 89 4.53 -16.86 0.61
N ALA A 90 5.18 -16.19 -0.32
CA ALA A 90 4.49 -15.34 -1.30
C ALA A 90 3.45 -16.12 -2.13
N ALA A 91 3.65 -17.42 -2.24
CA ALA A 91 2.69 -18.32 -2.87
C ALA A 91 1.44 -18.57 -2.03
N ASP A 92 1.50 -18.43 -0.71
CA ASP A 92 0.40 -18.71 0.23
C ASP A 92 -0.05 -17.41 0.92
N ASN A 93 -0.83 -16.62 0.21
CA ASN A 93 -1.30 -15.32 0.69
C ASN A 93 -2.83 -15.19 0.65
N LEU A 94 -3.35 -14.20 1.38
CA LEU A 94 -4.77 -13.91 1.51
C LEU A 94 -5.47 -13.78 0.14
N PHE A 95 -4.84 -13.15 -0.83
CA PHE A 95 -5.45 -12.91 -2.14
C PHE A 95 -5.70 -14.21 -2.90
N LYS A 96 -4.74 -15.14 -2.85
CA LYS A 96 -4.92 -16.50 -3.40
C LYS A 96 -5.97 -17.29 -2.64
N ALA A 97 -5.97 -17.18 -1.31
CA ALA A 97 -6.96 -17.86 -0.47
C ALA A 97 -8.40 -17.40 -0.77
N ILE A 98 -8.60 -16.12 -1.13
CA ILE A 98 -9.90 -15.61 -1.57
C ILE A 98 -10.26 -16.10 -2.98
N GLY A 99 -9.28 -16.38 -3.85
CA GLY A 99 -9.50 -16.87 -5.21
C GLY A 99 -8.99 -15.95 -6.33
N PHE A 100 -8.12 -14.98 -6.02
CA PHE A 100 -7.43 -14.20 -7.04
C PHE A 100 -6.19 -14.93 -7.58
N ASP A 101 -5.94 -14.80 -8.87
CA ASP A 101 -4.61 -15.04 -9.43
C ASP A 101 -3.70 -13.91 -8.96
N TYR A 102 -2.78 -14.20 -8.04
CA TYR A 102 -1.87 -13.22 -7.46
C TYR A 102 -0.52 -13.22 -8.16
N PHE A 103 0.00 -12.01 -8.46
CA PHE A 103 1.30 -11.76 -9.06
C PHE A 103 2.02 -10.64 -8.32
N GLY A 104 3.30 -10.78 -8.10
CA GLY A 104 4.14 -9.84 -7.40
C GLY A 104 4.72 -10.41 -6.09
N PRO A 105 5.24 -9.55 -5.21
CA PRO A 105 5.35 -8.11 -5.42
C PRO A 105 6.40 -7.73 -6.48
N PHE A 106 6.14 -6.66 -7.23
CA PHE A 106 7.05 -6.11 -8.24
C PHE A 106 7.51 -4.71 -7.86
N ASP A 107 8.62 -4.25 -8.47
CA ASP A 107 9.00 -2.84 -8.41
C ASP A 107 8.00 -1.97 -9.20
N GLY A 108 7.21 -1.17 -8.48
CA GLY A 108 6.25 -0.26 -9.09
C GLY A 108 6.88 0.92 -9.87
N HIS A 109 8.21 1.12 -9.76
CA HIS A 109 8.96 2.10 -10.52
C HIS A 109 9.64 1.51 -11.77
N ASP A 110 9.66 0.19 -11.92
CA ASP A 110 10.12 -0.48 -13.15
C ASP A 110 9.00 -0.58 -14.18
N VAL A 111 8.84 0.49 -14.97
CA VAL A 111 7.81 0.58 -16.02
C VAL A 111 7.98 -0.50 -17.08
N GLN A 112 9.21 -0.92 -17.36
CA GLN A 112 9.48 -1.94 -18.36
C GLN A 112 8.97 -3.31 -17.89
N GLN A 113 9.28 -3.71 -16.66
CA GLN A 113 8.78 -4.93 -16.04
C GLN A 113 7.25 -4.91 -15.98
N LEU A 114 6.66 -3.84 -15.48
CA LEU A 114 5.20 -3.70 -15.36
C LEU A 114 4.50 -3.81 -16.72
N THR A 115 5.08 -3.24 -17.78
CA THR A 115 4.53 -3.35 -19.14
C THR A 115 4.48 -4.81 -19.60
N GLN A 116 5.54 -5.58 -19.37
CA GLN A 116 5.59 -7.02 -19.70
C GLN A 116 4.56 -7.81 -18.91
N VAL A 117 4.46 -7.57 -17.60
CA VAL A 117 3.48 -8.21 -16.72
C VAL A 117 2.05 -7.93 -17.19
N PHE A 118 1.71 -6.68 -17.48
CA PHE A 118 0.37 -6.33 -17.98
C PHE A 118 0.07 -6.96 -19.35
N GLN A 119 1.05 -7.03 -20.25
CA GLN A 119 0.88 -7.69 -21.55
C GLN A 119 0.61 -9.19 -21.40
N ALA A 120 1.30 -9.86 -20.48
CA ALA A 120 1.06 -11.27 -20.19
C ALA A 120 -0.32 -11.48 -19.52
N LEU A 121 -0.70 -10.63 -18.57
CA LEU A 121 -1.98 -10.75 -17.86
C LEU A 121 -3.21 -10.47 -18.73
N LYS A 122 -3.07 -9.69 -19.81
CA LYS A 122 -4.17 -9.52 -20.79
C LYS A 122 -4.59 -10.83 -21.46
N LYS A 123 -3.72 -11.83 -21.47
CA LYS A 123 -4.01 -13.17 -22.06
C LYS A 123 -4.76 -14.10 -21.10
N ARG A 124 -4.90 -13.70 -19.82
CA ARG A 124 -5.62 -14.45 -18.80
C ARG A 124 -6.99 -13.83 -18.55
N SER A 125 -7.93 -14.62 -18.07
CA SER A 125 -9.27 -14.19 -17.64
C SER A 125 -9.45 -14.41 -16.15
N GLY A 126 -10.54 -13.92 -15.60
CA GLY A 126 -10.88 -14.03 -14.19
C GLY A 126 -10.24 -12.91 -13.32
N PRO A 127 -10.44 -12.94 -12.00
CA PRO A 127 -9.93 -11.95 -11.08
C PRO A 127 -8.42 -12.12 -10.85
N ARG A 128 -7.63 -11.09 -11.18
CA ARG A 128 -6.16 -11.06 -11.05
C ARG A 128 -5.75 -9.90 -10.18
N LEU A 129 -4.76 -10.12 -9.31
CA LEU A 129 -4.19 -9.07 -8.48
C LEU A 129 -2.69 -8.93 -8.77
N ILE A 130 -2.26 -7.72 -9.08
CA ILE A 130 -0.87 -7.33 -9.22
C ILE A 130 -0.49 -6.53 -7.97
N HIS A 131 0.42 -7.06 -7.19
CA HIS A 131 1.01 -6.36 -6.05
C HIS A 131 2.26 -5.64 -6.52
N ILE A 132 2.27 -4.32 -6.42
CA ILE A 132 3.43 -3.50 -6.72
C ILE A 132 3.88 -2.75 -5.48
N TYR A 133 5.18 -2.58 -5.32
CA TYR A 133 5.76 -1.72 -4.30
C TYR A 133 6.23 -0.41 -4.91
N THR A 134 5.89 0.68 -4.25
CA THR A 134 6.35 2.01 -4.63
C THR A 134 6.89 2.77 -3.43
N LYS A 135 7.83 3.67 -3.68
CA LYS A 135 8.27 4.66 -2.70
C LYS A 135 7.50 5.95 -2.92
N LYS A 136 6.70 6.34 -1.92
CA LYS A 136 5.95 7.61 -1.96
C LYS A 136 6.89 8.79 -2.10
N GLY A 137 6.62 9.69 -3.04
CA GLY A 137 7.47 10.83 -3.31
C GLY A 137 8.72 10.55 -4.15
N LYS A 138 8.88 9.34 -4.72
CA LYS A 138 10.03 8.92 -5.52
C LYS A 138 10.38 9.96 -6.59
N GLY A 139 11.67 10.32 -6.63
CA GLY A 139 12.21 11.33 -7.57
C GLY A 139 12.18 12.76 -7.04
N PHE A 140 11.55 13.01 -5.87
CA PHE A 140 11.59 14.31 -5.20
C PHE A 140 12.16 14.15 -3.79
N VAL A 141 13.45 14.44 -3.64
CA VAL A 141 14.23 14.18 -2.41
C VAL A 141 13.55 14.68 -1.13
N PRO A 142 12.95 15.90 -1.06
CA PRO A 142 12.26 16.35 0.13
C PRO A 142 11.05 15.48 0.52
N ALA A 143 10.29 14.98 -0.46
CA ALA A 143 9.15 14.10 -0.21
C ALA A 143 9.58 12.67 0.17
N GLU A 144 10.71 12.21 -0.36
CA GLU A 144 11.30 10.94 0.05
C GLU A 144 11.82 10.96 1.49
N ALA A 145 12.26 12.14 1.96
CA ALA A 145 12.74 12.33 3.33
C ALA A 145 11.61 12.51 4.36
N ASP A 146 10.48 13.10 3.95
CA ASP A 146 9.33 13.36 4.83
C ASP A 146 8.02 13.13 4.08
N GLN A 147 7.65 11.85 3.97
CA GLN A 147 6.48 11.42 3.22
C GLN A 147 5.15 11.90 3.82
N ILE A 148 5.11 12.11 5.13
CA ILE A 148 3.91 12.59 5.85
C ILE A 148 3.65 14.05 5.48
N LYS A 149 4.66 14.91 5.62
CA LYS A 149 4.58 16.33 5.29
C LYS A 149 4.20 16.57 3.83
N TYR A 150 4.69 15.72 2.93
CA TYR A 150 4.46 15.85 1.49
C TYR A 150 3.28 15.01 0.98
N HIS A 151 2.46 14.43 1.88
CA HIS A 151 1.27 13.68 1.48
C HIS A 151 0.24 14.54 0.74
N ALA A 152 0.00 15.77 1.21
CA ALA A 152 -0.92 16.72 0.61
C ALA A 152 -0.32 18.13 0.63
N ILE A 153 0.23 18.56 -0.51
CA ILE A 153 0.76 19.91 -0.67
C ILE A 153 -0.16 20.69 -1.62
N SER A 154 -0.73 21.79 -1.11
CA SER A 154 -1.57 22.66 -1.93
C SER A 154 -0.76 23.56 -2.88
N LYS A 155 0.47 23.95 -2.49
CA LYS A 155 1.42 24.76 -3.30
C LYS A 155 2.86 24.48 -2.90
N ILE A 156 3.74 24.24 -3.87
CA ILE A 156 5.18 24.03 -3.64
C ILE A 156 5.91 25.36 -3.44
N ASN A 157 5.45 26.46 -4.06
CA ASN A 157 6.04 27.78 -4.01
C ASN A 157 5.01 28.83 -3.55
N SER A 158 4.57 28.76 -2.30
CA SER A 158 3.73 29.81 -1.73
C SER A 158 4.61 30.91 -1.15
N THR A 159 4.66 32.06 -1.80
CA THR A 159 5.20 33.32 -1.24
C THR A 159 4.19 34.02 -0.32
N ALA A 160 3.05 33.39 -0.06
CA ALA A 160 2.07 33.91 0.89
C ALA A 160 2.67 33.96 2.29
N ALA A 161 2.47 35.07 3.01
CA ALA A 161 2.86 35.20 4.41
C ALA A 161 2.31 34.00 5.21
N VAL A 162 3.20 33.30 5.89
CA VAL A 162 2.82 32.18 6.75
C VAL A 162 1.97 32.77 7.86
N ASN A 163 0.70 32.36 7.95
CA ASN A 163 -0.14 32.72 9.10
C ASN A 163 0.48 32.01 10.32
N THR A 164 1.08 32.77 11.21
CA THR A 164 1.76 32.27 12.41
C THR A 164 0.80 31.95 13.56
N ALA A 165 -0.49 32.29 13.42
CA ALA A 165 -1.48 31.90 14.42
C ALA A 165 -1.70 30.38 14.42
N PRO A 166 -1.74 29.75 15.60
CA PRO A 166 -2.02 28.31 15.70
C PRO A 166 -3.41 28.01 15.15
N LYS A 167 -3.56 26.88 14.46
CA LYS A 167 -4.88 26.42 14.00
C LYS A 167 -5.69 25.92 15.19
N TYR A 168 -7.00 25.98 15.07
CA TYR A 168 -7.89 25.43 16.12
C TYR A 168 -7.64 23.94 16.38
N SER A 169 -7.35 23.16 15.33
CA SER A 169 -6.98 21.75 15.46
C SER A 169 -5.73 21.53 16.30
N ASP A 170 -4.70 22.40 16.13
CA ASP A 170 -3.44 22.28 16.86
C ASP A 170 -3.65 22.60 18.34
N VAL A 171 -4.44 23.66 18.63
CA VAL A 171 -4.79 24.05 20.01
C VAL A 171 -5.62 22.96 20.70
N PHE A 172 -6.63 22.43 20.01
CA PHE A 172 -7.48 21.37 20.55
C PHE A 172 -6.70 20.07 20.76
N GLY A 173 -5.85 19.68 19.79
CA GLY A 173 -5.03 18.48 19.88
C GLY A 173 -4.04 18.55 21.06
N GLN A 174 -3.38 19.70 21.24
CA GLN A 174 -2.49 19.90 22.38
C GLN A 174 -3.24 19.82 23.72
N TRP A 175 -4.36 20.53 23.83
CA TRP A 175 -5.19 20.47 25.03
C TRP A 175 -5.62 19.03 25.35
N LEU A 176 -6.05 18.26 24.35
CA LEU A 176 -6.47 16.89 24.52
C LEU A 176 -5.32 15.98 25.00
N CYS A 177 -4.11 16.19 24.49
CA CYS A 177 -2.92 15.50 24.97
C CYS A 177 -2.60 15.84 26.43
N ASP A 178 -2.71 17.12 26.80
CA ASP A 178 -2.43 17.59 28.15
C ASP A 178 -3.43 17.02 29.17
N GLU A 179 -4.72 16.97 28.81
CA GLU A 179 -5.76 16.40 29.67
C GLU A 179 -5.63 14.85 29.79
N ALA A 180 -5.34 14.17 28.67
CA ALA A 180 -5.14 12.72 28.70
C ALA A 180 -3.89 12.31 29.50
N ALA A 181 -2.91 13.18 29.62
CA ALA A 181 -1.75 12.94 30.49
C ALA A 181 -2.08 13.03 32.01
N GLN A 182 -3.23 13.62 32.34
CA GLN A 182 -3.68 13.80 33.72
C GLN A 182 -4.84 12.86 34.12
N ASP A 183 -5.56 12.31 33.12
CA ASP A 183 -6.71 11.43 33.34
C ASP A 183 -6.67 10.21 32.40
N ASP A 184 -6.26 9.07 32.91
CA ASP A 184 -6.17 7.77 32.18
C ASP A 184 -7.51 7.29 31.62
N ARG A 185 -8.63 7.90 32.02
CA ARG A 185 -9.96 7.57 31.50
C ARG A 185 -10.25 8.28 30.17
N LEU A 186 -9.46 9.29 29.80
CA LEU A 186 -9.63 10.07 28.58
C LEU A 186 -8.94 9.37 27.41
N LEU A 187 -9.73 9.00 26.41
CA LEU A 187 -9.25 8.43 25.15
C LEU A 187 -9.78 9.24 23.98
N ALA A 188 -8.95 9.38 22.95
CA ALA A 188 -9.34 10.03 21.71
C ALA A 188 -9.03 9.14 20.52
N ILE A 189 -9.96 9.11 19.55
CA ILE A 189 -9.80 8.38 18.27
C ILE A 189 -9.98 9.38 17.15
N THR A 190 -8.99 9.45 16.26
CA THR A 190 -9.04 10.29 15.06
C THR A 190 -8.77 9.47 13.82
N PRO A 191 -9.57 9.61 12.73
CA PRO A 191 -9.34 8.91 11.46
C PRO A 191 -8.29 9.64 10.64
N ALA A 192 -7.01 9.58 11.05
CA ALA A 192 -5.86 10.16 10.35
C ALA A 192 -5.93 11.69 10.12
N MET A 193 -6.58 12.42 11.01
CA MET A 193 -6.63 13.89 11.04
C MET A 193 -5.88 14.41 12.28
N CYS A 194 -4.57 14.31 12.22
CA CYS A 194 -3.66 14.80 13.27
C CYS A 194 -2.89 16.01 12.80
#